data_f03cdc14e303a626b82f1a6627b73e40
#
_entry.id   f03cdc14e303a626b82f1a6627b73e40
#
_cell.length_a   1.000
_cell.length_b   1.000
_cell.length_c   1.000
_cell.angle_alpha   90.00
_cell.angle_beta   90.00
_cell.angle_gamma   90.00
#
_symmetry.space_group_name_H-M   'P 1'
#
loop_
_entity.id
_entity.type
_entity.pdbx_description
1 polymer ?
#
loop_
_entity_poly.entity_id
_entity_poly.type
_entity_poly.pdbx_seq_one_letter_code
_entity_poly.pdbx_strand_id
1 'polypeptide(L)'
;MSAKISKPLFYILSVTWGCIMTTIGAIVALVLLILGYRPKKWNYCYYFEVGENWGGIELGMFFITDKSSSIRTKNHEHGHGIQNCYLGVFMPFVVCIPSAARYWLREFKTQKKKRLFAFGLFGAFVVLASLLSLIPILTGIYGWFALPTFLVAYGVILLVWLLCHEIPQYANNTYVDYDYIWFERSATQLGTELNNLLKEKEI
;
A
#
# COMPACT_ATOMS: atom_id res chain seq x y z
N MET A 1 2.93 16.52 0.02
CA MET A 1 4.18 15.75 -0.23
C MET A 1 4.86 16.36 -1.43
N SER A 2 6.18 16.24 -1.57
CA SER A 2 6.96 16.77 -2.70
C SER A 2 7.71 15.63 -3.40
N ALA A 3 7.78 15.68 -4.73
CA ALA A 3 8.59 14.74 -5.50
C ALA A 3 10.10 15.04 -5.44
N LYS A 4 10.48 16.19 -4.88
CA LYS A 4 11.89 16.61 -4.75
C LYS A 4 12.63 15.85 -3.65
N ILE A 5 12.75 14.54 -3.80
CA ILE A 5 13.53 13.68 -2.92
C ILE A 5 14.82 13.26 -3.65
N SER A 6 15.96 13.37 -2.98
CA SER A 6 17.22 12.88 -3.56
C SER A 6 17.29 11.36 -3.49
N LYS A 7 18.00 10.75 -4.42
CA LYS A 7 18.14 9.28 -4.48
C LYS A 7 18.72 8.67 -3.18
N PRO A 8 19.77 9.23 -2.55
CA PRO A 8 20.26 8.72 -1.27
C PRO A 8 19.20 8.81 -0.16
N LEU A 9 18.49 9.95 -0.09
CA LEU A 9 17.45 10.15 0.92
C LEU A 9 16.28 9.18 0.74
N PHE A 10 15.88 8.93 -0.53
CA PHE A 10 14.86 7.91 -0.82
C PHE A 10 15.25 6.54 -0.25
N TYR A 11 16.48 6.07 -0.48
CA TYR A 11 16.93 4.79 0.04
C TYR A 11 17.05 4.76 1.56
N ILE A 12 17.60 5.81 2.18
CA ILE A 12 17.71 5.90 3.64
C ILE A 12 16.31 5.83 4.27
N LEU A 13 15.36 6.65 3.80
CA LEU A 13 14.01 6.66 4.34
C LEU A 13 13.28 5.33 4.09
N SER A 14 13.46 4.72 2.93
CA SER A 14 12.83 3.43 2.62
C SER A 14 13.30 2.31 3.54
N VAL A 15 14.59 2.25 3.90
CA VAL A 15 15.13 1.17 4.76
C VAL A 15 15.01 1.45 6.26
N THR A 16 14.81 2.70 6.66
CA THR A 16 14.67 3.10 8.08
C THR A 16 13.21 3.34 8.43
N TRP A 17 12.65 4.44 7.98
CA TRP A 17 11.29 4.89 8.28
C TRP A 17 10.22 4.08 7.54
N GLY A 18 10.42 3.77 6.26
CA GLY A 18 9.54 2.95 5.40
C GLY A 18 9.87 1.46 5.42
N CYS A 19 10.55 0.99 6.47
CA CYS A 19 11.12 -0.36 6.51
C CYS A 19 10.08 -1.49 6.41
N ILE A 20 8.84 -1.30 6.88
CA ILE A 20 7.80 -2.34 6.83
C ILE A 20 7.52 -2.73 5.37
N MET A 21 7.16 -1.77 4.52
CA MET A 21 6.86 -2.04 3.12
C MET A 21 8.10 -2.53 2.36
N THR A 22 9.26 -1.91 2.64
CA THR A 22 10.54 -2.31 2.00
C THR A 22 10.94 -3.73 2.37
N THR A 23 10.73 -4.17 3.63
CA THR A 23 11.02 -5.55 4.04
C THR A 23 10.08 -6.55 3.35
N ILE A 24 8.78 -6.24 3.28
CA ILE A 24 7.82 -7.06 2.54
C ILE A 24 8.24 -7.14 1.07
N GLY A 25 8.59 -6.02 0.45
CA GLY A 25 9.05 -5.96 -0.93
C GLY A 25 10.34 -6.74 -1.18
N ALA A 26 11.29 -6.70 -0.25
CA ALA A 26 12.53 -7.49 -0.33
C ALA A 26 12.26 -9.01 -0.28
N ILE A 27 11.35 -9.45 0.59
CA ILE A 27 10.95 -10.86 0.68
C ILE A 27 10.28 -11.29 -0.64
N VAL A 28 9.34 -10.51 -1.14
CA VAL A 28 8.67 -10.79 -2.42
C VAL A 28 9.65 -10.78 -3.58
N ALA A 29 10.57 -9.81 -3.64
CA ALA A 29 11.62 -9.75 -4.64
C ALA A 29 12.51 -11.00 -4.62
N LEU A 30 12.89 -11.47 -3.42
CA LEU A 30 13.66 -12.71 -3.27
C LEU A 30 12.90 -13.92 -3.81
N VAL A 31 11.62 -14.06 -3.49
CA VAL A 31 10.78 -15.15 -4.03
C VAL A 31 10.71 -15.07 -5.56
N LEU A 32 10.50 -13.89 -6.13
CA LEU A 32 10.44 -13.70 -7.57
C LEU A 32 11.77 -14.04 -8.25
N LEU A 33 12.91 -13.70 -7.63
CA LEU A 33 14.24 -14.10 -8.11
C LEU A 33 14.40 -15.63 -8.14
N ILE A 34 13.97 -16.32 -7.08
CA ILE A 34 13.99 -17.79 -7.02
C ILE A 34 13.11 -18.41 -8.12
N LEU A 35 11.97 -17.78 -8.40
CA LEU A 35 11.08 -18.20 -9.50
C LEU A 35 11.58 -17.83 -10.90
N GLY A 36 12.77 -17.21 -11.02
CA GLY A 36 13.42 -16.89 -12.29
C GLY A 36 13.06 -15.53 -12.90
N TYR A 37 12.25 -14.72 -12.22
CA TYR A 37 11.96 -13.35 -12.67
C TYR A 37 13.20 -12.46 -12.53
N ARG A 38 13.38 -11.53 -13.49
CA ARG A 38 14.52 -10.61 -13.48
C ARG A 38 14.09 -9.23 -13.03
N PRO A 39 14.82 -8.60 -12.07
CA PRO A 39 14.53 -7.24 -11.65
C PRO A 39 14.89 -6.27 -12.77
N LYS A 40 14.04 -5.27 -12.94
CA LYS A 40 14.26 -4.10 -13.78
C LYS A 40 14.33 -2.86 -12.89
N LYS A 41 14.82 -1.76 -13.42
CA LYS A 41 14.92 -0.50 -12.69
C LYS A 41 14.00 0.55 -13.30
N TRP A 42 13.31 1.29 -12.44
CA TRP A 42 12.50 2.45 -12.80
C TRP A 42 12.78 3.58 -11.82
N ASN A 43 13.44 4.62 -12.28
CA ASN A 43 13.90 5.74 -11.42
C ASN A 43 14.69 5.24 -10.19
N TYR A 44 14.13 5.36 -8.98
CA TYR A 44 14.79 4.93 -7.74
C TYR A 44 14.37 3.51 -7.29
N CYS A 45 13.30 2.95 -7.86
CA CYS A 45 12.79 1.63 -7.50
C CYS A 45 13.31 0.51 -8.38
N TYR A 46 13.28 -0.70 -7.85
CA TYR A 46 13.40 -1.94 -8.60
C TYR A 46 12.02 -2.55 -8.81
N TYR A 47 11.77 -3.13 -9.99
CA TYR A 47 10.49 -3.73 -10.27
C TYR A 47 10.59 -5.05 -11.02
N PHE A 48 9.53 -5.84 -10.93
CA PHE A 48 9.36 -7.12 -11.61
C PHE A 48 8.10 -7.08 -12.47
N GLU A 49 8.18 -7.70 -13.65
CA GLU A 49 7.02 -7.87 -14.52
C GLU A 49 6.48 -9.29 -14.34
N VAL A 50 5.25 -9.41 -13.81
CA VAL A 50 4.61 -10.68 -13.47
C VAL A 50 3.19 -10.71 -14.04
N GLY A 51 2.85 -11.75 -14.80
CA GLY A 51 1.50 -11.89 -15.37
C GLY A 51 1.14 -10.82 -16.40
N GLU A 52 -0.16 -10.66 -16.66
CA GLU A 52 -0.70 -9.75 -17.66
C GLU A 52 -2.02 -9.14 -17.19
N ASN A 53 -2.30 -7.87 -17.56
CA ASN A 53 -3.60 -7.20 -17.40
C ASN A 53 -4.14 -7.06 -15.96
N TRP A 54 -3.28 -6.77 -14.97
CA TRP A 54 -3.73 -6.61 -13.59
C TRP A 54 -3.29 -5.29 -12.93
N GLY A 55 -2.34 -4.56 -13.51
CA GLY A 55 -1.85 -3.28 -13.01
C GLY A 55 -0.53 -3.36 -12.28
N GLY A 56 -0.46 -2.88 -11.05
CA GLY A 56 0.75 -2.87 -10.24
C GLY A 56 0.47 -2.91 -8.75
N ILE A 57 1.52 -3.15 -7.97
CA ILE A 57 1.53 -3.06 -6.51
C ILE A 57 2.90 -2.59 -6.02
N GLU A 58 2.89 -1.56 -5.21
CA GLU A 58 4.09 -1.00 -4.57
C GLU A 58 4.40 -1.74 -3.26
N LEU A 59 5.69 -1.93 -3.00
CA LEU A 59 6.25 -2.60 -1.83
C LEU A 59 7.56 -1.90 -1.38
N GLY A 60 7.49 -0.63 -1.05
CA GLY A 60 8.63 0.18 -0.58
C GLY A 60 9.61 0.56 -1.70
N MET A 61 10.83 0.02 -1.68
CA MET A 61 11.80 0.22 -2.77
C MET A 61 11.52 -0.67 -3.98
N PHE A 62 10.53 -1.55 -3.90
CA PHE A 62 10.18 -2.50 -4.93
C PHE A 62 8.75 -2.28 -5.39
N PHE A 63 8.44 -2.65 -6.61
CA PHE A 63 7.07 -2.79 -7.07
C PHE A 63 6.96 -3.93 -8.09
N ILE A 64 5.77 -4.42 -8.28
CA ILE A 64 5.46 -5.45 -9.27
C ILE A 64 4.44 -4.85 -10.22
N THR A 65 4.61 -5.10 -11.51
CA THR A 65 3.62 -4.72 -12.53
C THR A 65 3.35 -5.90 -13.44
N ASP A 66 2.28 -5.80 -14.22
CA ASP A 66 2.11 -6.70 -15.36
C ASP A 66 3.10 -6.35 -16.50
N LYS A 67 3.26 -7.28 -17.44
CA LYS A 67 4.18 -7.14 -18.59
C LYS A 67 3.76 -6.01 -19.56
N SER A 68 2.48 -5.67 -19.59
CA SER A 68 1.90 -4.64 -20.47
C SER A 68 1.85 -3.26 -19.82
N SER A 69 2.39 -3.10 -18.61
CA SER A 69 2.32 -1.88 -17.83
C SER A 69 2.88 -0.66 -18.54
N SER A 70 2.05 0.39 -18.56
CA SER A 70 2.38 1.69 -19.14
C SER A 70 3.41 2.46 -18.29
N ILE A 71 4.01 3.49 -18.87
CA ILE A 71 4.83 4.46 -18.13
C ILE A 71 4.03 5.10 -16.99
N ARG A 72 2.72 5.37 -17.20
CA ARG A 72 1.83 5.91 -16.17
C ARG A 72 1.73 4.99 -14.97
N THR A 73 1.55 3.68 -15.20
CA THR A 73 1.49 2.67 -14.12
C THR A 73 2.80 2.63 -13.33
N LYS A 74 3.95 2.58 -14.02
CA LYS A 74 5.27 2.56 -13.37
C LYS A 74 5.53 3.83 -12.57
N ASN A 75 5.12 5.00 -13.08
CA ASN A 75 5.20 6.25 -12.32
C ASN A 75 4.29 6.22 -11.10
N HIS A 76 3.08 5.69 -11.22
CA HIS A 76 2.12 5.55 -10.13
C HIS A 76 2.70 4.71 -8.98
N GLU A 77 3.19 3.50 -9.28
CA GLU A 77 3.80 2.63 -8.28
C GLU A 77 5.04 3.26 -7.63
N HIS A 78 5.88 3.92 -8.42
CA HIS A 78 7.01 4.68 -7.88
C HIS A 78 6.57 5.84 -6.98
N GLY A 79 5.43 6.48 -7.29
CA GLY A 79 4.83 7.52 -6.46
C GLY A 79 4.40 7.00 -5.08
N HIS A 80 3.88 5.78 -5.00
CA HIS A 80 3.65 5.11 -3.72
C HIS A 80 4.96 4.85 -2.96
N GLY A 81 6.06 4.51 -3.64
CA GLY A 81 7.39 4.44 -3.03
C GLY A 81 7.84 5.77 -2.41
N ILE A 82 7.50 6.92 -3.05
CA ILE A 82 7.74 8.24 -2.46
C ILE A 82 6.82 8.47 -1.24
N GLN A 83 5.54 8.09 -1.33
CA GLN A 83 4.64 8.16 -0.16
C GLN A 83 5.14 7.31 1.00
N ASN A 84 5.74 6.14 0.74
CA ASN A 84 6.37 5.31 1.76
C ASN A 84 7.50 6.05 2.49
N CYS A 85 8.28 6.88 1.79
CA CYS A 85 9.29 7.74 2.43
C CYS A 85 8.67 8.80 3.36
N TYR A 86 7.47 9.30 3.07
CA TYR A 86 6.79 10.29 3.91
C TYR A 86 6.01 9.65 5.06
N LEU A 87 5.28 8.58 4.79
CA LEU A 87 4.38 7.92 5.75
C LEU A 87 5.10 6.88 6.60
N GLY A 88 6.16 6.27 6.08
CA GLY A 88 6.98 5.30 6.81
C GLY A 88 6.17 4.11 7.30
N VAL A 89 6.30 3.82 8.59
CA VAL A 89 5.59 2.70 9.26
C VAL A 89 4.06 2.82 9.20
N PHE A 90 3.53 3.99 8.88
CA PHE A 90 2.09 4.22 8.71
C PHE A 90 1.58 3.94 7.29
N MET A 91 2.48 3.76 6.31
CA MET A 91 2.10 3.50 4.92
C MET A 91 1.09 2.35 4.76
N PRO A 92 1.26 1.18 5.41
CA PRO A 92 0.27 0.10 5.34
C PRO A 92 -1.14 0.52 5.76
N PHE A 93 -1.24 1.34 6.80
CA PHE A 93 -2.52 1.73 7.41
C PHE A 93 -3.20 2.91 6.70
N VAL A 94 -2.42 3.85 6.19
CA VAL A 94 -2.95 5.09 5.58
C VAL A 94 -3.24 4.90 4.10
N VAL A 95 -2.47 4.06 3.41
CA VAL A 95 -2.59 3.86 1.96
C VAL A 95 -2.93 2.42 1.61
N CYS A 96 -2.08 1.45 1.95
CA CYS A 96 -2.19 0.10 1.37
C CYS A 96 -3.50 -0.61 1.74
N ILE A 97 -3.88 -0.61 3.02
CA ILE A 97 -5.10 -1.28 3.49
C ILE A 97 -6.37 -0.56 2.98
N PRO A 98 -6.50 0.79 3.07
CA PRO A 98 -7.63 1.50 2.47
C PRO A 98 -7.73 1.32 0.96
N SER A 99 -6.62 1.37 0.22
CA SER A 99 -6.57 1.13 -1.22
C SER A 99 -7.07 -0.27 -1.57
N ALA A 100 -6.49 -1.31 -0.94
CA ALA A 100 -6.92 -2.69 -1.13
C ALA A 100 -8.40 -2.90 -0.77
N ALA A 101 -8.87 -2.32 0.34
CA ALA A 101 -10.27 -2.43 0.74
C ALA A 101 -11.21 -1.83 -0.31
N ARG A 102 -10.88 -0.67 -0.88
CA ARG A 102 -11.65 -0.05 -1.98
C ARG A 102 -11.63 -0.88 -3.25
N TYR A 103 -10.47 -1.43 -3.61
CA TYR A 103 -10.36 -2.33 -4.75
C TYR A 103 -11.35 -3.49 -4.64
N TRP A 104 -11.35 -4.21 -3.50
CA TRP A 104 -12.26 -5.32 -3.27
C TRP A 104 -13.73 -4.90 -3.17
N LEU A 105 -14.04 -3.73 -2.55
CA LEU A 105 -15.41 -3.22 -2.54
C LEU A 105 -15.97 -3.00 -3.93
N ARG A 106 -15.16 -2.57 -4.89
CA ARG A 106 -15.56 -2.36 -6.28
C ARG A 106 -15.94 -3.69 -6.96
N GLU A 107 -15.21 -4.76 -6.67
CA GLU A 107 -15.47 -6.09 -7.25
C GLU A 107 -16.77 -6.73 -6.75
N PHE A 108 -17.24 -6.38 -5.56
CA PHE A 108 -18.48 -6.94 -5.01
C PHE A 108 -19.72 -6.25 -5.58
N LYS A 109 -20.58 -7.01 -6.27
CA LYS A 109 -21.79 -6.49 -6.92
C LYS A 109 -22.91 -6.10 -5.96
N THR A 110 -23.00 -6.69 -4.75
CA THR A 110 -24.12 -6.50 -3.82
C THR A 110 -23.68 -5.81 -2.53
N GLN A 111 -24.55 -4.95 -1.99
CA GLN A 111 -24.32 -4.27 -0.71
C GLN A 111 -24.11 -5.26 0.45
N LYS A 112 -24.80 -6.41 0.42
CA LYS A 112 -24.62 -7.47 1.42
C LYS A 112 -23.18 -8.00 1.41
N LYS A 113 -22.61 -8.28 0.22
CA LYS A 113 -21.22 -8.77 0.10
C LYS A 113 -20.22 -7.69 0.54
N LYS A 114 -20.45 -6.41 0.21
CA LYS A 114 -19.61 -5.30 0.65
C LYS A 114 -19.57 -5.18 2.18
N ARG A 115 -20.74 -5.26 2.84
CA ARG A 115 -20.82 -5.25 4.31
C ARG A 115 -20.17 -6.48 4.94
N LEU A 116 -20.40 -7.67 4.37
CA LEU A 116 -19.77 -8.91 4.86
C LEU A 116 -18.24 -8.82 4.76
N PHE A 117 -17.72 -8.27 3.67
CA PHE A 117 -16.28 -8.02 3.51
C PHE A 117 -15.74 -7.05 4.58
N ALA A 118 -16.44 -5.93 4.85
CA ALA A 118 -16.04 -4.97 5.88
C ALA A 118 -15.99 -5.62 7.28
N PHE A 119 -16.98 -6.41 7.65
CA PHE A 119 -16.98 -7.17 8.92
C PHE A 119 -15.90 -8.27 8.93
N GLY A 120 -15.69 -8.97 7.81
CA GLY A 120 -14.61 -9.95 7.68
C GLY A 120 -13.23 -9.35 7.86
N LEU A 121 -12.99 -8.18 7.26
CA LEU A 121 -11.75 -7.43 7.42
C LEU A 121 -11.53 -6.98 8.88
N PHE A 122 -12.57 -6.46 9.53
CA PHE A 122 -12.52 -6.15 10.96
C PHE A 122 -12.24 -7.39 11.81
N GLY A 123 -12.92 -8.51 11.53
CA GLY A 123 -12.68 -9.80 12.20
C GLY A 123 -11.23 -10.25 12.06
N ALA A 124 -10.60 -10.06 10.89
CA ALA A 124 -9.18 -10.37 10.69
C ALA A 124 -8.27 -9.53 11.60
N PHE A 125 -8.57 -8.23 11.80
CA PHE A 125 -7.84 -7.40 12.76
C PHE A 125 -8.00 -7.88 14.20
N VAL A 126 -9.22 -8.28 14.59
CA VAL A 126 -9.47 -8.82 15.94
C VAL A 126 -8.72 -10.13 16.17
N VAL A 127 -8.74 -11.05 15.21
CA VAL A 127 -8.00 -12.31 15.29
C VAL A 127 -6.49 -12.05 15.39
N LEU A 128 -5.95 -11.18 14.53
CA LEU A 128 -4.53 -10.83 14.57
C LEU A 128 -4.14 -10.18 15.90
N ALA A 129 -4.95 -9.25 16.41
CA ALA A 129 -4.73 -8.61 17.70
C ALA A 129 -4.76 -9.64 18.85
N SER A 130 -5.70 -10.59 18.81
CA SER A 130 -5.82 -11.66 19.81
C SER A 130 -4.56 -12.55 19.81
N LEU A 131 -4.08 -12.94 18.63
CA LEU A 131 -2.83 -13.72 18.51
C LEU A 131 -1.61 -12.95 19.03
N LEU A 132 -1.49 -11.67 18.68
CA LEU A 132 -0.39 -10.82 19.15
C LEU A 132 -0.46 -10.54 20.65
N SER A 133 -1.64 -10.58 21.27
CA SER A 133 -1.81 -10.44 22.72
C SER A 133 -1.22 -11.59 23.51
N LEU A 134 -0.97 -12.73 22.88
CA LEU A 134 -0.24 -13.85 23.53
C LEU A 134 1.20 -13.48 23.84
N ILE A 135 1.84 -12.60 23.06
CA ILE A 135 3.24 -12.20 23.27
C ILE A 135 3.44 -11.56 24.66
N PRO A 136 2.73 -10.46 25.04
CA PRO A 136 2.85 -9.86 26.37
C PRO A 136 2.43 -10.82 27.48
N ILE A 137 1.45 -11.70 27.25
CA ILE A 137 1.02 -12.69 28.24
C ILE A 137 2.14 -13.69 28.52
N LEU A 138 2.78 -14.23 27.47
CA LEU A 138 3.84 -15.24 27.59
C LEU A 138 5.18 -14.66 28.07
N THR A 139 5.48 -13.40 27.71
CA THR A 139 6.76 -12.75 28.03
C THR A 139 6.73 -11.91 29.30
N GLY A 140 5.54 -11.58 29.83
CA GLY A 140 5.39 -10.65 30.96
C GLY A 140 5.69 -9.18 30.60
N ILE A 141 5.92 -8.85 29.33
CA ILE A 141 6.26 -7.49 28.88
C ILE A 141 4.98 -6.77 28.44
N TYR A 142 4.26 -6.21 29.40
CA TYR A 142 2.92 -5.62 29.16
C TYR A 142 2.88 -4.42 28.22
N GLY A 143 4.01 -3.74 27.99
CA GLY A 143 4.09 -2.65 26.98
C GLY A 143 3.74 -3.10 25.57
N TRP A 144 3.89 -4.37 25.24
CA TRP A 144 3.52 -4.93 23.94
C TRP A 144 2.01 -4.97 23.67
N PHE A 145 1.15 -4.77 24.69
CA PHE A 145 -0.30 -4.63 24.48
C PHE A 145 -0.69 -3.39 23.64
N ALA A 146 0.20 -2.41 23.50
CA ALA A 146 -0.04 -1.25 22.65
C ALA A 146 -0.32 -1.65 21.18
N LEU A 147 0.39 -2.67 20.65
CA LEU A 147 0.22 -3.10 19.26
C LEU A 147 -1.15 -3.77 19.00
N PRO A 148 -1.60 -4.80 19.74
CA PRO A 148 -2.94 -5.35 19.53
C PRO A 148 -4.04 -4.33 19.79
N THR A 149 -3.90 -3.44 20.77
CA THR A 149 -4.85 -2.34 21.01
C THR A 149 -4.94 -1.41 19.80
N PHE A 150 -3.80 -1.02 19.23
CA PHE A 150 -3.76 -0.22 18.00
C PHE A 150 -4.47 -0.93 16.84
N LEU A 151 -4.25 -2.21 16.64
CA LEU A 151 -4.87 -2.97 15.54
C LEU A 151 -6.39 -3.04 15.68
N VAL A 152 -6.91 -3.25 16.90
CA VAL A 152 -8.37 -3.23 17.14
C VAL A 152 -8.94 -1.84 16.88
N ALA A 153 -8.33 -0.79 17.43
CA ALA A 153 -8.77 0.59 17.23
C ALA A 153 -8.76 0.98 15.74
N TYR A 154 -7.69 0.63 15.03
CA TYR A 154 -7.61 0.85 13.58
C TYR A 154 -8.69 0.06 12.83
N GLY A 155 -8.90 -1.21 13.18
CA GLY A 155 -9.95 -2.04 12.60
C GLY A 155 -11.35 -1.44 12.79
N VAL A 156 -11.65 -0.88 13.96
CA VAL A 156 -12.92 -0.15 14.22
C VAL A 156 -13.03 1.08 13.34
N ILE A 157 -11.98 1.91 13.26
CA ILE A 157 -11.97 3.11 12.41
C ILE A 157 -12.21 2.73 10.95
N LEU A 158 -11.51 1.72 10.46
CA LEU A 158 -11.66 1.23 9.09
C LEU A 158 -13.07 0.69 8.83
N LEU A 159 -13.64 -0.09 9.78
CA LEU A 159 -15.00 -0.61 9.68
C LEU A 159 -16.02 0.53 9.60
N VAL A 160 -15.93 1.52 10.49
CA VAL A 160 -16.81 2.70 10.50
C VAL A 160 -16.70 3.46 9.19
N TRP A 161 -15.48 3.70 8.71
CA TRP A 161 -15.25 4.36 7.43
C TRP A 161 -15.87 3.58 6.25
N LEU A 162 -15.69 2.26 6.20
CA LEU A 162 -16.27 1.43 5.14
C LEU A 162 -17.80 1.43 5.18
N LEU A 163 -18.41 1.26 6.37
CA LEU A 163 -19.87 1.16 6.52
C LEU A 163 -20.58 2.50 6.34
N CYS A 164 -20.00 3.59 6.86
CA CYS A 164 -20.66 4.90 6.90
C CYS A 164 -20.30 5.80 5.72
N HIS A 165 -19.15 5.58 5.07
CA HIS A 165 -18.68 6.43 3.98
C HIS A 165 -18.60 5.68 2.66
N GLU A 166 -17.79 4.62 2.57
CA GLU A 166 -17.51 3.97 1.28
C GLU A 166 -18.70 3.17 0.72
N ILE A 167 -19.27 2.26 1.51
CA ILE A 167 -20.37 1.40 1.06
C ILE A 167 -21.61 2.20 0.63
N PRO A 168 -22.04 3.25 1.34
CA PRO A 168 -23.13 4.11 0.88
C PRO A 168 -22.88 4.80 -0.45
N GLN A 169 -21.65 5.23 -0.74
CA GLN A 169 -21.32 5.86 -2.04
C GLN A 169 -21.56 4.89 -3.21
N TYR A 170 -21.24 3.60 -3.04
CA TYR A 170 -21.54 2.59 -4.05
C TYR A 170 -23.05 2.34 -4.19
N ALA A 171 -23.83 2.50 -3.11
CA ALA A 171 -25.30 2.36 -3.16
C ALA A 171 -25.96 3.52 -3.93
N ASN A 172 -25.38 4.72 -3.80
CA ASN A 172 -25.94 5.95 -4.36
C ASN A 172 -25.30 6.37 -5.70
N ASN A 173 -24.39 5.56 -6.26
CA ASN A 173 -23.59 5.88 -7.45
C ASN A 173 -22.81 7.20 -7.32
N THR A 174 -22.39 7.55 -6.12
CA THR A 174 -21.60 8.77 -5.83
C THR A 174 -20.16 8.44 -5.46
N TYR A 175 -19.70 7.24 -5.74
CA TYR A 175 -18.32 6.84 -5.44
C TYR A 175 -17.32 7.63 -6.28
N VAL A 176 -16.22 7.96 -5.66
CA VAL A 176 -15.09 8.60 -6.34
C VAL A 176 -14.29 7.51 -7.05
N ASP A 177 -13.98 7.72 -8.32
CA ASP A 177 -13.14 6.80 -9.08
C ASP A 177 -11.80 6.59 -8.37
N TYR A 178 -11.25 5.39 -8.50
CA TYR A 178 -10.04 4.96 -7.80
C TYR A 178 -8.89 5.96 -7.96
N ASP A 179 -8.62 6.40 -9.17
CA ASP A 179 -7.54 7.35 -9.52
C ASP A 179 -7.73 8.77 -8.92
N TYR A 180 -8.92 9.12 -8.43
CA TYR A 180 -9.19 10.43 -7.82
C TYR A 180 -9.16 10.43 -6.30
N ILE A 181 -8.96 9.28 -5.65
CA ILE A 181 -8.73 9.23 -4.22
C ILE A 181 -7.43 9.96 -3.91
N TRP A 182 -7.40 10.71 -2.82
CA TRP A 182 -6.27 11.58 -2.51
C TRP A 182 -4.90 10.87 -2.50
N PHE A 183 -4.82 9.64 -1.98
CA PHE A 183 -3.56 8.90 -1.92
C PHE A 183 -3.19 8.31 -3.30
N GLU A 184 -4.14 7.82 -4.09
CA GLU A 184 -3.90 7.30 -5.44
C GLU A 184 -3.52 8.42 -6.40
N ARG A 185 -4.29 9.52 -6.37
CA ARG A 185 -4.00 10.71 -7.16
C ARG A 185 -2.63 11.29 -6.84
N SER A 186 -2.30 11.42 -5.56
CA SER A 186 -1.01 11.97 -5.15
C SER A 186 0.16 11.05 -5.52
N ALA A 187 -0.01 9.73 -5.51
CA ALA A 187 1.00 8.79 -6.02
C ALA A 187 1.29 9.04 -7.51
N THR A 188 0.25 9.11 -8.35
CA THR A 188 0.41 9.42 -9.78
C THR A 188 1.13 10.75 -10.00
N GLN A 189 0.77 11.79 -9.24
CA GLN A 189 1.41 13.11 -9.33
C GLN A 189 2.88 13.08 -8.93
N LEU A 190 3.20 12.51 -7.77
CA LEU A 190 4.56 12.41 -7.23
C LEU A 190 5.50 11.63 -8.17
N GLY A 191 5.05 10.47 -8.65
CA GLY A 191 5.87 9.65 -9.53
C GLY A 191 6.07 10.28 -10.90
N THR A 192 5.06 10.98 -11.43
CA THR A 192 5.19 11.70 -12.71
C THR A 192 6.11 12.90 -12.58
N GLU A 193 5.96 13.70 -11.51
CA GLU A 193 6.83 14.85 -11.24
C GLU A 193 8.30 14.42 -11.09
N LEU A 194 8.58 13.38 -10.29
CA LEU A 194 9.96 12.90 -10.15
C LEU A 194 10.53 12.37 -11.47
N ASN A 195 9.74 11.61 -12.24
CA ASN A 195 10.19 11.12 -13.54
C ASN A 195 10.56 12.26 -14.51
N ASN A 196 9.81 13.36 -14.49
CA ASN A 196 10.11 14.54 -15.31
C ASN A 196 11.37 15.24 -14.82
N LEU A 197 11.52 15.45 -13.49
CA LEU A 197 12.72 16.04 -12.89
C LEU A 197 14.00 15.24 -13.18
N LEU A 198 13.91 13.91 -13.28
CA LEU A 198 15.07 13.08 -13.60
C LEU A 198 15.45 13.18 -15.07
N LYS A 199 14.47 13.24 -15.98
CA LYS A 199 14.72 13.44 -17.41
C LYS A 199 15.35 14.80 -17.71
N GLU A 200 14.92 15.86 -17.02
CA GLU A 200 15.51 17.20 -17.16
C GLU A 200 16.98 17.27 -16.71
N LYS A 201 17.42 16.38 -15.84
CA LYS A 201 18.81 16.31 -15.38
C LYS A 201 19.71 15.45 -16.25
N GLU A 202 19.15 14.65 -17.15
CA GLU A 202 19.89 13.81 -18.10
C GLU A 202 20.14 14.53 -19.44
N ILE A 203 19.55 15.73 -19.63
CA ILE A 203 19.80 16.65 -20.76
C ILE A 203 20.85 17.69 -20.39
#